data_1b02ce7206c35c83148a22ce09cc1158
#
_entry.id   1b02ce7206c35c83148a22ce09cc1158
#
_cell.length_a   1.000
_cell.length_b   1.000
_cell.length_c   1.000
_cell.angle_alpha   90.00
_cell.angle_beta   90.00
_cell.angle_gamma   90.00
#
_symmetry.space_group_name_H-M   'P 1'
#
loop_
_entity.id
_entity.type
_entity.pdbx_description
1 polymer ?
#
loop_
_entity_poly.entity_id
_entity_poly.type
_entity_poly.pdbx_seq_one_letter_code
_entity_poly.pdbx_strand_id
1 'polypeptide(L)'
;MNPRRHFFRAAGATLLGAAAVSRAGAALLPEATASTSAATQLPPPPPNGRPFQPLVTLNGWSLPWRVKGGVKEFHLVAEPVVREIAPGMTANLWGYNGSSPGPTIEAVEGDHVRIFVTNKLPEVTSVHWHGILVPSGMDGVTGLTQPPIAVGKTFMYEFVLQRPGTHMYHPHADEMVQMAMGMMGLFIIHPKDPRQYKVDRDFGFILNAYDIEPGSATPRVNTMLDFNLWTWNSRAFPGIDPFVARAGERVRIRVGNLTMTSHPIHMHGPHFEVTATDGGWVPKSARWPEVTTDVAVGQMRAFEFDAVAGDWAIHCHKSHHTMNAMGHGVPTMIGVDHRDVVKKITGLIPDYMVMGERGMHDMAEMEMPLPDNTLPMMTGTGPFGPVGMGGMFSVVKVRDDVKRGDYADPGPYKHPAGTLASEYTSELDAAPRAVAPKADAQTVQVRKPGADEGHSGH
;
A
#
# COMPACT_ATOMS: atom_id res chain seq x y z
N MET A 1 47.94 -25.09 -1.53
CA MET A 1 48.26 -24.93 -2.96
C MET A 1 47.19 -24.07 -3.59
N ASN A 2 47.58 -22.89 -3.97
CA ASN A 2 46.72 -21.84 -4.56
C ASN A 2 46.99 -21.78 -6.08
N PRO A 3 46.01 -21.57 -6.94
CA PRO A 3 46.28 -20.72 -8.08
C PRO A 3 45.15 -19.70 -8.39
N ARG A 4 45.49 -18.46 -8.34
CA ARG A 4 45.74 -17.50 -9.45
C ARG A 4 44.51 -16.87 -10.12
N ARG A 5 44.42 -15.59 -9.82
CA ARG A 5 43.68 -14.54 -10.53
C ARG A 5 44.22 -14.38 -11.97
N HIS A 6 43.33 -14.16 -12.93
CA HIS A 6 43.65 -13.50 -14.19
C HIS A 6 42.77 -12.26 -14.41
N PHE A 7 43.44 -11.14 -14.44
CA PHE A 7 42.96 -9.87 -14.97
C PHE A 7 43.02 -9.93 -16.51
N PHE A 8 41.97 -9.46 -17.18
CA PHE A 8 42.07 -9.03 -18.57
C PHE A 8 41.83 -7.53 -18.68
N ARG A 9 42.89 -6.84 -19.09
CA ARG A 9 42.81 -5.50 -19.68
C ARG A 9 42.56 -5.71 -21.17
N ALA A 10 41.63 -4.94 -21.76
CA ALA A 10 41.61 -4.70 -23.19
C ALA A 10 41.42 -3.20 -23.46
N ALA A 11 42.28 -2.68 -24.29
CA ALA A 11 42.42 -1.31 -24.66
C ALA A 11 41.38 -0.90 -25.72
N GLY A 12 41.14 0.41 -25.81
CA GLY A 12 40.18 1.03 -26.67
C GLY A 12 40.50 1.01 -28.16
N ALA A 13 39.48 1.22 -28.95
CA ALA A 13 39.57 1.79 -30.31
C ALA A 13 38.32 2.62 -30.57
N THR A 14 38.56 3.89 -30.76
CA THR A 14 37.62 4.92 -31.23
C THR A 14 37.34 4.71 -32.71
N LEU A 15 36.07 4.62 -33.10
CA LEU A 15 35.66 4.80 -34.49
C LEU A 15 34.45 5.75 -34.53
N LEU A 16 34.68 6.92 -35.03
CA LEU A 16 33.67 7.89 -35.45
C LEU A 16 32.93 7.33 -36.69
N GLY A 17 31.62 7.16 -36.53
CA GLY A 17 30.71 6.88 -37.63
C GLY A 17 29.50 7.80 -37.54
N ALA A 18 29.42 8.80 -38.40
CA ALA A 18 28.25 9.63 -38.59
C ALA A 18 27.13 8.76 -39.21
N ALA A 19 26.00 8.67 -38.58
CA ALA A 19 24.79 8.08 -39.13
C ALA A 19 23.61 9.05 -39.03
N ALA A 20 22.96 9.21 -40.14
CA ALA A 20 21.88 10.13 -40.42
C ALA A 20 20.65 9.89 -39.53
N VAL A 21 20.09 10.98 -39.04
CA VAL A 21 18.79 10.99 -38.32
C VAL A 21 17.68 10.84 -39.35
N SER A 22 17.07 9.66 -39.40
CA SER A 22 15.77 9.48 -40.04
C SER A 22 14.68 9.76 -39.01
N ARG A 23 13.90 10.82 -39.25
CA ARG A 23 12.66 11.07 -38.53
C ARG A 23 11.65 9.95 -38.83
N ALA A 24 11.45 9.04 -37.90
CA ALA A 24 10.28 8.16 -37.88
C ALA A 24 9.17 8.83 -37.06
N GLY A 25 7.99 8.92 -37.66
CA GLY A 25 6.85 9.64 -37.12
C GLY A 25 6.39 9.08 -35.76
N ALA A 26 6.09 10.00 -34.88
CA ALA A 26 5.36 9.71 -33.65
C ALA A 26 3.96 9.21 -34.01
N ALA A 27 3.69 7.92 -33.78
CA ALA A 27 2.34 7.40 -33.77
C ALA A 27 1.64 7.97 -32.52
N LEU A 28 0.62 8.80 -32.76
CA LEU A 28 -0.28 9.28 -31.73
C LEU A 28 -0.95 8.07 -31.08
N LEU A 29 -0.65 7.83 -29.81
CA LEU A 29 -1.43 6.94 -28.96
C LEU A 29 -2.85 7.53 -28.81
N PRO A 30 -3.91 6.72 -28.84
CA PRO A 30 -5.26 7.23 -28.63
C PRO A 30 -5.35 7.85 -27.23
N GLU A 31 -5.91 9.04 -27.14
CA GLU A 31 -6.25 9.69 -25.87
C GLU A 31 -7.06 8.73 -25.00
N ALA A 32 -6.49 8.35 -23.85
CA ALA A 32 -7.19 7.62 -22.83
C ALA A 32 -8.28 8.53 -22.26
N THR A 33 -9.53 8.26 -22.58
CA THR A 33 -10.66 8.88 -21.92
C THR A 33 -10.52 8.65 -20.42
N ALA A 34 -10.42 9.75 -19.67
CA ALA A 34 -10.37 9.74 -18.20
C ALA A 34 -11.53 8.88 -17.67
N SER A 35 -11.18 7.74 -17.08
CA SER A 35 -12.14 6.91 -16.37
C SER A 35 -12.61 7.70 -15.15
N THR A 36 -13.83 8.16 -15.20
CA THR A 36 -14.54 8.67 -14.00
C THR A 36 -14.40 7.64 -12.90
N SER A 37 -14.00 8.10 -11.70
CA SER A 37 -13.94 7.34 -10.46
C SER A 37 -15.06 6.28 -10.44
N ALA A 38 -14.69 5.02 -10.60
CA ALA A 38 -15.64 3.92 -10.46
C ALA A 38 -16.03 3.89 -8.98
N ALA A 39 -17.23 4.38 -8.67
CA ALA A 39 -17.83 4.16 -7.37
C ALA A 39 -17.67 2.68 -7.03
N THR A 40 -17.20 2.38 -5.82
CA THR A 40 -17.00 1.03 -5.32
C THR A 40 -18.29 0.21 -5.57
N GLN A 41 -18.33 -0.52 -6.67
CA GLN A 41 -19.48 -1.34 -6.99
C GLN A 41 -19.46 -2.58 -6.10
N LEU A 42 -20.53 -2.79 -5.37
CA LEU A 42 -20.70 -4.04 -4.62
C LEU A 42 -20.57 -5.22 -5.61
N PRO A 43 -19.79 -6.23 -5.25
CA PRO A 43 -19.70 -7.41 -6.10
C PRO A 43 -21.10 -8.01 -6.31
N PRO A 44 -21.41 -8.49 -7.51
CA PRO A 44 -22.70 -9.13 -7.77
C PRO A 44 -22.88 -10.33 -6.83
N PRO A 45 -24.12 -10.61 -6.37
CA PRO A 45 -24.36 -11.77 -5.54
C PRO A 45 -23.94 -13.04 -6.30
N PRO A 46 -23.34 -14.02 -5.62
CA PRO A 46 -22.86 -15.23 -6.28
C PRO A 46 -24.02 -15.95 -6.96
N PRO A 47 -23.85 -16.41 -8.21
CA PRO A 47 -24.91 -17.07 -8.97
C PRO A 47 -25.45 -18.36 -8.35
N ASN A 48 -24.72 -18.95 -7.38
CA ASN A 48 -25.14 -20.16 -6.67
C ASN A 48 -25.96 -19.89 -5.40
N GLY A 49 -26.30 -18.62 -5.12
CA GLY A 49 -27.14 -18.24 -3.98
C GLY A 49 -26.53 -18.51 -2.60
N ARG A 50 -25.24 -18.82 -2.48
CA ARG A 50 -24.59 -19.01 -1.17
C ARG A 50 -24.39 -17.64 -0.52
N PRO A 51 -24.97 -17.39 0.68
CA PRO A 51 -24.85 -16.14 1.36
C PRO A 51 -23.47 -16.04 2.03
N PHE A 52 -22.57 -15.25 1.45
CA PHE A 52 -21.40 -14.76 2.18
C PHE A 52 -21.41 -13.24 2.14
N GLN A 53 -20.78 -12.61 3.13
CA GLN A 53 -20.56 -11.18 3.09
C GLN A 53 -19.50 -10.90 2.02
N PRO A 54 -19.83 -10.20 0.91
CA PRO A 54 -18.84 -9.86 -0.10
C PRO A 54 -17.75 -8.97 0.49
N LEU A 55 -16.54 -9.14 -0.02
CA LEU A 55 -15.45 -8.22 0.30
C LEU A 55 -15.68 -6.88 -0.40
N VAL A 56 -15.45 -5.79 0.30
CA VAL A 56 -15.29 -4.45 -0.29
C VAL A 56 -13.80 -4.19 -0.47
N THR A 57 -13.31 -4.36 -1.68
CA THR A 57 -11.94 -3.97 -2.03
C THR A 57 -11.93 -2.47 -2.24
N LEU A 58 -11.23 -1.73 -1.36
CA LEU A 58 -11.13 -0.27 -1.46
C LEU A 58 -10.56 0.13 -2.83
N ASN A 59 -11.26 1.02 -3.53
CA ASN A 59 -10.86 1.49 -4.87
C ASN A 59 -10.61 0.34 -5.89
N GLY A 60 -11.24 -0.81 -5.66
CA GLY A 60 -11.11 -2.01 -6.47
C GLY A 60 -12.45 -2.67 -6.77
N TRP A 61 -12.41 -3.88 -7.28
CA TRP A 61 -13.61 -4.63 -7.69
C TRP A 61 -13.33 -6.14 -7.62
N SER A 62 -14.41 -6.95 -7.64
CA SER A 62 -14.32 -8.41 -7.64
C SER A 62 -14.43 -8.99 -9.05
N LEU A 63 -13.58 -9.98 -9.36
CA LEU A 63 -13.55 -10.64 -10.66
C LEU A 63 -14.86 -11.44 -10.89
N PRO A 64 -15.63 -11.19 -11.94
CA PRO A 64 -16.79 -11.98 -12.26
C PRO A 64 -16.38 -13.38 -12.69
N TRP A 65 -17.29 -14.34 -12.47
CA TRP A 65 -17.08 -15.74 -12.78
C TRP A 65 -18.35 -16.38 -13.36
N ARG A 66 -18.16 -17.54 -13.97
CA ARG A 66 -19.27 -18.37 -14.45
C ARG A 66 -19.09 -19.80 -13.98
N VAL A 67 -20.19 -20.56 -13.93
CA VAL A 67 -20.13 -22.01 -13.68
C VAL A 67 -20.27 -22.76 -15.00
N LYS A 68 -19.32 -23.66 -15.26
CA LYS A 68 -19.37 -24.57 -16.41
C LYS A 68 -19.03 -25.98 -15.95
N GLY A 69 -19.96 -26.91 -16.11
CA GLY A 69 -19.78 -28.30 -15.67
C GLY A 69 -19.47 -28.44 -14.15
N GLY A 70 -20.05 -27.58 -13.30
CA GLY A 70 -19.82 -27.58 -11.88
C GLY A 70 -18.51 -26.88 -11.43
N VAL A 71 -17.68 -26.39 -12.36
CA VAL A 71 -16.44 -25.69 -12.12
C VAL A 71 -16.67 -24.19 -12.21
N LYS A 72 -16.17 -23.43 -11.25
CA LYS A 72 -16.21 -21.96 -11.23
C LYS A 72 -15.05 -21.42 -12.06
N GLU A 73 -15.33 -20.81 -13.19
CA GLU A 73 -14.33 -20.29 -14.13
C GLU A 73 -14.11 -18.79 -13.95
N PHE A 74 -12.85 -18.39 -13.82
CA PHE A 74 -12.36 -17.01 -13.78
C PHE A 74 -11.42 -16.75 -14.97
N HIS A 75 -11.27 -15.49 -15.36
CA HIS A 75 -10.31 -15.11 -16.40
C HIS A 75 -9.54 -13.85 -15.99
N LEU A 76 -8.26 -14.02 -15.70
CA LEU A 76 -7.30 -12.95 -15.51
C LEU A 76 -6.59 -12.62 -16.83
N VAL A 77 -6.48 -11.34 -17.12
CA VAL A 77 -5.72 -10.83 -18.26
C VAL A 77 -4.60 -9.94 -17.71
N ALA A 78 -3.37 -10.42 -17.76
CA ALA A 78 -2.19 -9.64 -17.40
C ALA A 78 -1.86 -8.65 -18.53
N GLU A 79 -1.86 -7.34 -18.24
CA GLU A 79 -1.73 -6.29 -19.25
C GLU A 79 -1.20 -4.98 -18.66
N PRO A 80 -0.61 -4.08 -19.50
CA PRO A 80 -0.32 -2.71 -19.08
C PRO A 80 -1.59 -1.96 -18.70
N VAL A 81 -1.52 -1.15 -17.64
CA VAL A 81 -2.64 -0.38 -17.13
C VAL A 81 -2.20 1.03 -16.73
N VAL A 82 -3.13 1.98 -16.74
CA VAL A 82 -2.92 3.30 -16.15
C VAL A 82 -3.72 3.39 -14.86
N ARG A 83 -3.06 3.72 -13.77
CA ARG A 83 -3.69 3.84 -12.46
C ARG A 83 -3.59 5.27 -11.93
N GLU A 84 -4.70 5.86 -11.55
CA GLU A 84 -4.69 7.07 -10.75
C GLU A 84 -4.25 6.70 -9.32
N ILE A 85 -3.14 7.27 -8.87
CA ILE A 85 -2.59 7.05 -7.51
C ILE A 85 -3.31 7.94 -6.51
N ALA A 86 -3.52 9.20 -6.86
CA ALA A 86 -4.31 10.19 -6.13
C ALA A 86 -4.78 11.26 -7.12
N PRO A 87 -5.73 12.13 -6.75
CA PRO A 87 -6.13 13.23 -7.63
C PRO A 87 -4.93 14.02 -8.14
N GLY A 88 -4.80 14.13 -9.46
CA GLY A 88 -3.70 14.84 -10.14
C GLY A 88 -2.44 14.00 -10.39
N MET A 89 -2.39 12.73 -10.01
CA MET A 89 -1.27 11.84 -10.31
C MET A 89 -1.73 10.49 -10.85
N THR A 90 -1.15 10.07 -11.97
CA THR A 90 -1.34 8.74 -12.56
C THR A 90 -0.03 8.00 -12.72
N ALA A 91 -0.09 6.67 -12.73
CA ALA A 91 1.06 5.80 -12.97
C ALA A 91 0.79 4.81 -14.10
N ASN A 92 1.79 4.58 -14.95
CA ASN A 92 1.82 3.53 -15.95
C ASN A 92 2.30 2.25 -15.27
N LEU A 93 1.38 1.35 -14.99
CA LEU A 93 1.62 0.12 -14.26
C LEU A 93 1.39 -1.10 -15.15
N TRP A 94 1.65 -2.28 -14.61
CA TRP A 94 1.12 -3.54 -15.11
C TRP A 94 0.13 -4.07 -14.09
N GLY A 95 -0.89 -4.74 -14.57
CA GLY A 95 -1.94 -5.24 -13.68
C GLY A 95 -2.74 -6.37 -14.32
N TYR A 96 -3.92 -6.56 -13.79
CA TYR A 96 -4.84 -7.57 -14.30
C TYR A 96 -6.20 -6.94 -14.58
N ASN A 97 -6.76 -7.26 -15.77
CA ASN A 97 -8.11 -6.84 -16.17
C ASN A 97 -8.34 -5.32 -16.04
N GLY A 98 -7.35 -4.54 -16.51
CA GLY A 98 -7.42 -3.07 -16.55
C GLY A 98 -7.15 -2.37 -15.22
N SER A 99 -6.68 -3.06 -14.18
CA SER A 99 -6.41 -2.45 -12.87
C SER A 99 -5.15 -2.97 -12.17
N SER A 100 -4.57 -2.14 -11.33
CA SER A 100 -3.57 -2.50 -10.31
C SER A 100 -4.03 -1.93 -8.95
N PRO A 101 -4.14 -2.75 -7.89
CA PRO A 101 -4.14 -4.21 -7.94
C PRO A 101 -5.19 -4.75 -8.91
N GLY A 102 -4.98 -5.99 -9.37
CA GLY A 102 -5.98 -6.72 -10.12
C GLY A 102 -7.25 -6.98 -9.30
N PRO A 103 -8.34 -7.45 -9.96
CA PRO A 103 -9.61 -7.68 -9.30
C PRO A 103 -9.51 -8.74 -8.21
N THR A 104 -10.22 -8.56 -7.11
CA THR A 104 -10.32 -9.58 -6.06
C THR A 104 -11.01 -10.82 -6.58
N ILE A 105 -10.40 -11.98 -6.43
CA ILE A 105 -11.04 -13.27 -6.67
C ILE A 105 -11.76 -13.69 -5.39
N GLU A 106 -13.07 -13.97 -5.50
CA GLU A 106 -13.86 -14.47 -4.37
C GLU A 106 -14.47 -15.84 -4.70
N ALA A 107 -14.24 -16.80 -3.81
CA ALA A 107 -14.78 -18.14 -3.94
C ALA A 107 -15.06 -18.73 -2.55
N VAL A 108 -15.67 -19.91 -2.49
CA VAL A 108 -16.05 -20.58 -1.23
C VAL A 108 -15.19 -21.83 -1.06
N GLU A 109 -14.85 -22.14 0.19
CA GLU A 109 -14.21 -23.40 0.57
C GLU A 109 -14.95 -24.61 -0.04
N GLY A 110 -14.21 -25.47 -0.73
CA GLY A 110 -14.73 -26.59 -1.48
C GLY A 110 -15.14 -26.28 -2.92
N ASP A 111 -15.08 -25.03 -3.36
CA ASP A 111 -15.28 -24.73 -4.77
C ASP A 111 -14.17 -25.34 -5.63
N HIS A 112 -14.56 -25.98 -6.72
CA HIS A 112 -13.65 -26.34 -7.80
C HIS A 112 -13.51 -25.13 -8.72
N VAL A 113 -12.33 -24.55 -8.79
CA VAL A 113 -12.05 -23.35 -9.56
C VAL A 113 -11.16 -23.65 -10.76
N ARG A 114 -11.40 -22.94 -11.85
CA ARG A 114 -10.56 -22.93 -13.05
C ARG A 114 -10.26 -21.47 -13.38
N ILE A 115 -8.99 -21.11 -13.38
CA ILE A 115 -8.55 -19.74 -13.62
C ILE A 115 -7.72 -19.72 -14.89
N PHE A 116 -8.22 -19.03 -15.90
CA PHE A 116 -7.48 -18.75 -17.12
C PHE A 116 -6.65 -17.50 -16.90
N VAL A 117 -5.38 -17.54 -17.30
CA VAL A 117 -4.46 -16.38 -17.24
C VAL A 117 -3.95 -16.12 -18.65
N THR A 118 -4.38 -15.01 -19.24
CA THR A 118 -3.91 -14.57 -20.56
C THR A 118 -2.82 -13.50 -20.39
N ASN A 119 -1.69 -13.70 -21.02
CA ASN A 119 -0.57 -12.75 -20.99
C ASN A 119 -0.66 -11.78 -22.17
N LYS A 120 -0.91 -10.51 -21.89
CA LYS A 120 -0.83 -9.38 -22.83
C LYS A 120 0.29 -8.38 -22.45
N LEU A 121 1.18 -8.76 -21.54
CA LEU A 121 2.36 -7.97 -21.21
C LEU A 121 3.37 -8.04 -22.37
N PRO A 122 4.36 -7.11 -22.38
CA PRO A 122 5.44 -7.16 -23.37
C PRO A 122 6.45 -8.29 -23.12
N GLU A 123 6.36 -9.01 -22.00
CA GLU A 123 7.26 -10.09 -21.60
C GLU A 123 6.49 -11.32 -21.08
N VAL A 124 7.21 -12.37 -20.76
CA VAL A 124 6.63 -13.59 -20.17
C VAL A 124 6.16 -13.33 -18.74
N THR A 125 5.18 -14.10 -18.27
CA THR A 125 4.66 -14.00 -16.90
C THR A 125 4.28 -15.37 -16.34
N SER A 126 3.85 -15.42 -15.10
CA SER A 126 3.14 -16.53 -14.47
C SER A 126 2.28 -15.96 -13.33
N VAL A 127 1.46 -16.79 -12.69
CA VAL A 127 0.71 -16.38 -11.49
C VAL A 127 0.89 -17.43 -10.41
N HIS A 128 1.38 -16.98 -9.25
CA HIS A 128 1.43 -17.75 -8.02
C HIS A 128 0.20 -17.44 -7.14
N TRP A 129 -0.36 -18.48 -6.55
CA TRP A 129 -1.54 -18.41 -5.67
C TRP A 129 -1.09 -18.40 -4.21
N HIS A 130 -0.66 -17.26 -3.74
CA HIS A 130 0.03 -17.08 -2.48
C HIS A 130 -0.83 -17.51 -1.27
N GLY A 131 -0.33 -18.51 -0.53
CA GLY A 131 -0.97 -19.06 0.66
C GLY A 131 -2.09 -20.08 0.38
N ILE A 132 -2.36 -20.42 -0.88
CA ILE A 132 -3.37 -21.41 -1.25
C ILE A 132 -2.69 -22.77 -1.50
N LEU A 133 -3.20 -23.81 -0.85
CA LEU A 133 -2.74 -25.18 -1.13
C LEU A 133 -3.31 -25.65 -2.45
N VAL A 134 -2.43 -25.81 -3.45
CA VAL A 134 -2.74 -26.24 -4.80
C VAL A 134 -1.87 -27.47 -5.17
N PRO A 135 -2.24 -28.26 -6.20
CA PRO A 135 -1.30 -29.21 -6.79
C PRO A 135 -0.01 -28.48 -7.22
N SER A 136 1.17 -29.04 -6.93
CA SER A 136 2.45 -28.38 -7.19
C SER A 136 2.63 -27.86 -8.62
N GLY A 137 2.11 -28.58 -9.63
CA GLY A 137 2.11 -28.13 -11.03
C GLY A 137 1.17 -26.94 -11.33
N MET A 138 0.37 -26.49 -10.35
CA MET A 138 -0.51 -25.31 -10.44
C MET A 138 -0.01 -24.13 -9.60
N ASP A 139 1.18 -24.25 -9.00
CA ASP A 139 1.71 -23.27 -8.06
C ASP A 139 2.25 -21.99 -8.71
N GLY A 140 2.54 -22.03 -10.00
CA GLY A 140 2.85 -20.84 -10.79
C GLY A 140 4.32 -20.41 -10.78
N VAL A 141 5.23 -21.19 -10.19
CA VAL A 141 6.66 -20.87 -10.13
C VAL A 141 7.34 -21.19 -11.46
N THR A 142 7.69 -20.14 -12.20
CA THR A 142 8.34 -20.30 -13.51
C THR A 142 9.68 -21.03 -13.40
N GLY A 143 9.87 -22.04 -14.25
CA GLY A 143 11.08 -22.86 -14.30
C GLY A 143 11.13 -23.99 -13.26
N LEU A 144 10.27 -23.96 -12.24
CA LEU A 144 10.18 -25.02 -11.24
C LEU A 144 8.91 -25.86 -11.42
N THR A 145 7.74 -25.24 -11.37
CA THR A 145 6.45 -25.93 -11.41
C THR A 145 5.76 -25.80 -12.76
N GLN A 146 6.15 -24.84 -13.57
CA GLN A 146 5.60 -24.62 -14.92
C GLN A 146 6.59 -23.87 -15.83
N PRO A 147 6.42 -23.93 -17.16
CA PRO A 147 7.06 -22.97 -18.07
C PRO A 147 6.40 -21.59 -17.95
N PRO A 148 7.08 -20.50 -18.34
CA PRO A 148 6.48 -19.18 -18.36
C PRO A 148 5.32 -19.08 -19.36
N ILE A 149 4.35 -18.25 -19.07
CA ILE A 149 3.27 -17.90 -20.00
C ILE A 149 3.85 -16.90 -21.00
N ALA A 150 4.09 -17.34 -22.22
CA ALA A 150 4.59 -16.49 -23.29
C ALA A 150 3.57 -15.40 -23.67
N VAL A 151 4.08 -14.31 -24.25
CA VAL A 151 3.25 -13.20 -24.74
C VAL A 151 2.15 -13.71 -25.69
N GLY A 152 0.92 -13.27 -25.46
CA GLY A 152 -0.28 -13.68 -26.22
C GLY A 152 -0.81 -15.07 -25.91
N LYS A 153 -0.22 -15.80 -24.95
CA LYS A 153 -0.68 -17.15 -24.56
C LYS A 153 -1.57 -17.10 -23.32
N THR A 154 -2.38 -18.15 -23.20
CA THR A 154 -3.27 -18.36 -22.05
C THR A 154 -2.91 -19.69 -21.38
N PHE A 155 -2.70 -19.66 -20.06
CA PHE A 155 -2.58 -20.86 -19.23
C PHE A 155 -3.86 -21.06 -18.42
N MET A 156 -4.06 -22.29 -18.00
CA MET A 156 -5.19 -22.70 -17.19
C MET A 156 -4.69 -23.32 -15.89
N TYR A 157 -5.18 -22.80 -14.78
CA TYR A 157 -4.95 -23.34 -13.43
C TYR A 157 -6.27 -23.90 -12.92
N GLU A 158 -6.24 -25.13 -12.41
CA GLU A 158 -7.45 -25.82 -11.95
C GLU A 158 -7.21 -26.56 -10.66
N PHE A 159 -7.96 -26.22 -9.61
CA PHE A 159 -7.81 -26.83 -8.28
C PHE A 159 -9.07 -26.66 -7.43
N VAL A 160 -9.11 -27.39 -6.31
CA VAL A 160 -10.18 -27.28 -5.31
C VAL A 160 -9.69 -26.47 -4.12
N LEU A 161 -10.48 -25.49 -3.70
CA LEU A 161 -10.17 -24.63 -2.57
C LEU A 161 -10.41 -25.35 -1.26
N GLN A 162 -9.39 -25.44 -0.41
CA GLN A 162 -9.43 -26.30 0.78
C GLN A 162 -9.64 -25.55 2.10
N ARG A 163 -9.19 -24.29 2.20
CA ARG A 163 -9.22 -23.54 3.45
C ARG A 163 -9.73 -22.12 3.23
N PRO A 164 -10.67 -21.65 4.08
CA PRO A 164 -11.12 -20.28 4.02
C PRO A 164 -10.07 -19.34 4.60
N GLY A 165 -9.93 -18.16 4.02
CA GLY A 165 -8.95 -17.16 4.47
C GLY A 165 -8.76 -16.01 3.52
N THR A 166 -7.79 -15.19 3.85
CA THR A 166 -7.28 -14.12 3.00
C THR A 166 -6.00 -14.60 2.33
N HIS A 167 -5.97 -14.53 1.03
CA HIS A 167 -4.85 -14.93 0.18
C HIS A 167 -4.58 -13.84 -0.84
N MET A 168 -3.48 -13.96 -1.56
CA MET A 168 -3.08 -13.04 -2.62
C MET A 168 -2.73 -13.81 -3.89
N TYR A 169 -2.62 -13.13 -5.00
CA TYR A 169 -2.02 -13.66 -6.22
C TYR A 169 -1.08 -12.62 -6.81
N HIS A 170 0.05 -13.08 -7.34
CA HIS A 170 1.06 -12.22 -7.93
C HIS A 170 1.90 -13.02 -8.95
N PRO A 171 2.67 -12.37 -9.85
CA PRO A 171 3.54 -13.08 -10.77
C PRO A 171 4.70 -13.77 -10.03
N HIS A 172 5.21 -14.85 -10.63
CA HIS A 172 6.42 -15.55 -10.22
C HIS A 172 7.34 -15.85 -11.42
N ALA A 173 7.32 -14.93 -12.39
CA ALA A 173 8.26 -14.81 -13.50
C ALA A 173 8.73 -13.36 -13.51
N ASP A 174 10.03 -13.09 -13.45
CA ASP A 174 10.61 -11.76 -13.25
C ASP A 174 9.88 -10.97 -12.15
N GLU A 175 9.76 -11.60 -11.00
CA GLU A 175 8.93 -11.14 -9.87
C GLU A 175 9.29 -9.72 -9.45
N MET A 176 10.60 -9.41 -9.42
CA MET A 176 11.10 -8.10 -9.02
C MET A 176 10.53 -6.97 -9.91
N VAL A 177 10.56 -7.14 -11.22
CA VAL A 177 10.04 -6.15 -12.17
C VAL A 177 8.52 -6.10 -12.11
N GLN A 178 7.87 -7.26 -12.20
CA GLN A 178 6.41 -7.32 -12.33
C GLN A 178 5.69 -6.86 -11.05
N MET A 179 6.25 -7.16 -9.88
CA MET A 179 5.74 -6.65 -8.61
C MET A 179 5.96 -5.13 -8.47
N ALA A 180 7.14 -4.62 -8.84
CA ALA A 180 7.43 -3.18 -8.85
C ALA A 180 6.54 -2.42 -9.83
N MET A 181 6.06 -3.07 -10.89
CA MET A 181 5.09 -2.54 -11.84
C MET A 181 3.64 -2.63 -11.34
N GLY A 182 3.37 -3.25 -10.19
CA GLY A 182 2.04 -3.27 -9.56
C GLY A 182 1.19 -4.51 -9.78
N MET A 183 1.78 -5.60 -10.25
CA MET A 183 1.04 -6.85 -10.53
C MET A 183 0.76 -7.64 -9.26
N MET A 184 -0.43 -7.54 -8.74
CA MET A 184 -0.90 -8.24 -7.53
C MET A 184 -2.42 -8.20 -7.43
N GLY A 185 -3.00 -9.06 -6.58
CA GLY A 185 -4.41 -9.00 -6.26
C GLY A 185 -4.78 -9.85 -5.05
N LEU A 186 -5.97 -9.62 -4.48
CA LEU A 186 -6.51 -10.40 -3.39
C LEU A 186 -7.22 -11.65 -3.90
N PHE A 187 -7.09 -12.74 -3.16
CA PHE A 187 -7.89 -13.95 -3.34
C PHE A 187 -8.54 -14.32 -2.00
N ILE A 188 -9.86 -14.19 -1.93
CA ILE A 188 -10.62 -14.46 -0.72
C ILE A 188 -11.35 -15.79 -0.85
N ILE A 189 -11.08 -16.70 0.08
CA ILE A 189 -11.83 -17.94 0.20
C ILE A 189 -12.76 -17.81 1.40
N HIS A 190 -14.05 -17.70 1.11
CA HIS A 190 -15.08 -17.64 2.13
C HIS A 190 -15.32 -19.02 2.76
N PRO A 191 -15.66 -19.11 4.05
CA PRO A 191 -15.96 -20.39 4.68
C PRO A 191 -17.21 -21.03 4.08
N LYS A 192 -17.23 -22.36 4.03
CA LYS A 192 -18.38 -23.13 3.55
C LYS A 192 -19.65 -22.88 4.37
N ASP A 193 -19.48 -22.73 5.69
CA ASP A 193 -20.56 -22.27 6.57
C ASP A 193 -20.48 -20.74 6.72
N PRO A 194 -21.44 -19.99 6.16
CA PRO A 194 -21.40 -18.52 6.19
C PRO A 194 -21.61 -17.93 7.60
N ARG A 195 -22.03 -18.75 8.58
CA ARG A 195 -22.16 -18.32 9.97
C ARG A 195 -20.81 -18.25 10.67
N GLN A 196 -19.82 -19.00 10.17
CA GLN A 196 -18.45 -18.91 10.66
C GLN A 196 -17.86 -17.58 10.25
N TYR A 197 -17.17 -16.92 11.18
CA TYR A 197 -16.47 -15.66 10.92
C TYR A 197 -17.35 -14.54 10.34
N LYS A 198 -18.64 -14.54 10.69
CA LYS A 198 -19.60 -13.55 10.22
C LYS A 198 -19.25 -12.16 10.75
N VAL A 199 -19.29 -11.16 9.85
CA VAL A 199 -19.19 -9.73 10.14
C VAL A 199 -20.27 -8.97 9.36
N ASP A 200 -20.49 -7.71 9.70
CA ASP A 200 -21.44 -6.85 9.00
C ASP A 200 -20.78 -6.15 7.81
N ARG A 201 -19.48 -5.83 7.94
CA ARG A 201 -18.65 -5.22 6.90
C ARG A 201 -17.32 -5.97 6.78
N ASP A 202 -16.87 -6.21 5.55
CA ASP A 202 -15.61 -6.90 5.26
C ASP A 202 -14.86 -6.10 4.20
N PHE A 203 -13.74 -5.48 4.58
CA PHE A 203 -12.91 -4.66 3.70
C PHE A 203 -11.58 -5.35 3.42
N GLY A 204 -10.98 -5.04 2.26
CA GLY A 204 -9.68 -5.57 1.91
C GLY A 204 -8.81 -4.61 1.11
N PHE A 205 -7.52 -4.64 1.40
CA PHE A 205 -6.53 -3.93 0.62
C PHE A 205 -5.17 -4.63 0.64
N ILE A 206 -4.37 -4.35 -0.39
CA ILE A 206 -2.98 -4.77 -0.50
C ILE A 206 -2.08 -3.55 -0.35
N LEU A 207 -1.02 -3.72 0.43
CA LEU A 207 0.04 -2.76 0.58
C LEU A 207 1.01 -2.92 -0.58
N ASN A 208 1.32 -1.84 -1.26
CA ASN A 208 2.41 -1.81 -2.21
C ASN A 208 3.11 -0.44 -2.24
N ALA A 209 4.30 -0.43 -2.84
CA ALA A 209 5.17 0.74 -2.87
C ALA A 209 5.73 0.93 -4.27
N TYR A 210 5.90 2.16 -4.67
CA TYR A 210 6.49 2.54 -5.95
C TYR A 210 7.63 3.52 -5.76
N ASP A 211 8.54 3.52 -6.70
CA ASP A 211 9.52 4.57 -6.89
C ASP A 211 9.28 5.21 -8.25
N ILE A 212 8.67 6.40 -8.25
CA ILE A 212 8.32 7.15 -9.46
C ILE A 212 8.99 8.52 -9.40
N GLU A 213 9.84 8.82 -10.40
CA GLU A 213 10.48 10.12 -10.51
C GLU A 213 9.43 11.24 -10.58
N PRO A 214 9.57 12.35 -9.81
CA PRO A 214 8.71 13.52 -9.96
C PRO A 214 8.61 13.98 -11.42
N GLY A 215 7.38 14.19 -11.90
CA GLY A 215 7.10 14.52 -13.30
C GLY A 215 7.06 13.32 -14.25
N SER A 216 7.31 12.09 -13.75
CA SER A 216 7.19 10.84 -14.50
C SER A 216 5.90 10.09 -14.10
N ALA A 217 5.57 9.06 -14.90
CA ALA A 217 4.43 8.18 -14.60
C ALA A 217 4.85 6.72 -14.48
N THR A 218 6.09 6.35 -14.76
CA THR A 218 6.50 4.95 -14.81
C THR A 218 7.42 4.62 -13.64
N PRO A 219 7.13 3.56 -12.85
CA PRO A 219 7.98 3.14 -11.75
C PRO A 219 9.40 2.75 -12.20
N ARG A 220 10.38 3.04 -11.36
CA ARG A 220 11.74 2.52 -11.45
C ARG A 220 11.78 1.13 -10.80
N VAL A 221 11.90 0.09 -11.60
CA VAL A 221 11.76 -1.29 -11.17
C VAL A 221 12.97 -1.88 -10.43
N ASN A 222 14.10 -1.16 -10.43
CA ASN A 222 15.33 -1.58 -9.77
C ASN A 222 15.49 -1.07 -8.33
N THR A 223 14.51 -0.33 -7.82
CA THR A 223 14.50 0.19 -6.44
C THR A 223 14.11 -0.92 -5.48
N MET A 224 14.91 -1.10 -4.41
CA MET A 224 14.70 -2.15 -3.41
C MET A 224 14.24 -1.62 -2.05
N LEU A 225 14.66 -0.41 -1.67
CA LEU A 225 14.41 0.14 -0.33
C LEU A 225 13.88 1.58 -0.38
N ASP A 226 14.38 2.41 -1.27
CA ASP A 226 14.13 3.85 -1.29
C ASP A 226 12.91 4.21 -2.14
N PHE A 227 11.76 3.61 -1.79
CA PHE A 227 10.50 3.95 -2.42
C PHE A 227 10.03 5.35 -2.00
N ASN A 228 9.34 6.04 -2.89
CA ASN A 228 8.83 7.39 -2.66
C ASN A 228 7.30 7.50 -2.65
N LEU A 229 6.59 6.42 -2.98
CA LEU A 229 5.14 6.31 -2.92
C LEU A 229 4.72 5.06 -2.18
N TRP A 230 3.96 5.24 -1.11
CA TRP A 230 3.44 4.17 -0.27
C TRP A 230 1.92 4.14 -0.41
N THR A 231 1.38 3.01 -0.81
CA THR A 231 0.01 2.93 -1.29
C THR A 231 -0.79 1.77 -0.69
N TRP A 232 -2.10 1.94 -0.62
CA TRP A 232 -3.10 0.89 -0.42
C TRP A 232 -3.89 0.71 -1.72
N ASN A 233 -3.91 -0.50 -2.26
CA ASN A 233 -4.53 -0.80 -3.56
C ASN A 233 -4.08 0.16 -4.67
N SER A 234 -2.76 0.44 -4.72
CA SER A 234 -2.15 1.39 -5.65
C SER A 234 -2.75 2.78 -5.58
N ARG A 235 -3.20 3.20 -4.39
CA ARG A 235 -3.69 4.54 -4.11
C ARG A 235 -2.96 5.14 -2.90
N ALA A 236 -2.69 6.43 -2.96
CA ALA A 236 -2.19 7.23 -1.84
C ALA A 236 -3.28 8.21 -1.38
N PHE A 237 -3.35 8.49 -0.09
CA PHE A 237 -4.30 9.48 0.43
C PHE A 237 -4.08 10.86 -0.24
N PRO A 238 -5.15 11.57 -0.64
CA PRO A 238 -6.57 11.34 -0.39
C PRO A 238 -7.29 10.46 -1.43
N GLY A 239 -6.56 9.78 -2.31
CA GLY A 239 -7.12 8.89 -3.33
C GLY A 239 -7.64 7.55 -2.79
N ILE A 240 -7.38 7.23 -1.52
CA ILE A 240 -7.88 6.02 -0.85
C ILE A 240 -9.28 6.29 -0.30
N ASP A 241 -10.26 5.48 -0.71
CA ASP A 241 -11.62 5.58 -0.18
C ASP A 241 -11.66 5.35 1.34
N PRO A 242 -12.58 5.99 2.08
CA PRO A 242 -12.77 5.73 3.49
C PRO A 242 -13.42 4.36 3.73
N PHE A 243 -13.18 3.81 4.93
CA PHE A 243 -13.90 2.66 5.45
C PHE A 243 -15.20 3.14 6.09
N VAL A 244 -16.34 2.88 5.46
CA VAL A 244 -17.65 3.37 5.95
C VAL A 244 -18.38 2.27 6.68
N ALA A 245 -18.84 2.55 7.91
CA ALA A 245 -19.59 1.61 8.71
C ALA A 245 -20.70 2.32 9.52
N ARG A 246 -21.71 1.56 9.95
CA ARG A 246 -22.69 2.00 10.92
C ARG A 246 -22.19 1.70 12.35
N ALA A 247 -22.53 2.57 13.29
CA ALA A 247 -22.23 2.34 14.70
C ALA A 247 -22.82 1.01 15.19
N GLY A 248 -22.04 0.23 15.91
CA GLY A 248 -22.42 -1.10 16.42
C GLY A 248 -22.26 -2.24 15.41
N GLU A 249 -21.90 -1.99 14.14
CA GLU A 249 -21.56 -3.04 13.20
C GLU A 249 -20.21 -3.69 13.56
N ARG A 250 -20.09 -5.01 13.38
CA ARG A 250 -18.81 -5.72 13.43
C ARG A 250 -18.12 -5.58 12.07
N VAL A 251 -16.97 -4.95 12.08
CA VAL A 251 -16.18 -4.63 10.88
C VAL A 251 -14.93 -5.50 10.86
N ARG A 252 -14.61 -6.07 9.70
CA ARG A 252 -13.34 -6.75 9.41
C ARG A 252 -12.56 -5.96 8.40
N ILE A 253 -11.26 -5.85 8.64
CA ILE A 253 -10.30 -5.33 7.66
C ILE A 253 -9.27 -6.44 7.39
N ARG A 254 -9.04 -6.71 6.10
CA ARG A 254 -8.06 -7.67 5.59
C ARG A 254 -6.93 -6.92 4.91
N VAL A 255 -5.71 -7.25 5.25
CA VAL A 255 -4.52 -6.60 4.71
C VAL A 255 -3.57 -7.67 4.16
N GLY A 256 -3.11 -7.48 2.93
CA GLY A 256 -2.00 -8.24 2.35
C GLY A 256 -0.80 -7.33 2.12
N ASN A 257 0.42 -7.84 2.33
CA ASN A 257 1.63 -7.06 2.13
C ASN A 257 2.50 -7.69 1.04
N LEU A 258 2.59 -7.02 -0.10
CA LEU A 258 3.47 -7.37 -1.22
C LEU A 258 4.50 -6.26 -1.50
N THR A 259 4.88 -5.51 -0.46
CA THR A 259 6.01 -4.56 -0.49
C THR A 259 7.30 -5.24 -0.03
N MET A 260 8.39 -4.49 -0.03
CA MET A 260 9.71 -4.97 0.40
C MET A 260 10.00 -4.69 1.88
N THR A 261 9.03 -4.24 2.67
CA THR A 261 9.18 -3.95 4.10
C THR A 261 7.91 -4.30 4.88
N SER A 262 8.01 -4.46 6.20
CA SER A 262 6.84 -4.63 7.06
C SER A 262 6.09 -3.31 7.26
N HIS A 263 4.79 -3.40 7.56
CA HIS A 263 3.93 -2.24 7.80
C HIS A 263 3.11 -2.44 9.07
N PRO A 264 3.41 -1.70 10.14
CA PRO A 264 2.56 -1.65 11.32
C PRO A 264 1.31 -0.81 11.00
N ILE A 265 0.16 -1.47 10.84
CA ILE A 265 -1.12 -0.81 10.56
C ILE A 265 -1.78 -0.46 11.89
N HIS A 266 -1.90 0.85 12.12
CA HIS A 266 -2.51 1.43 13.31
C HIS A 266 -3.90 1.99 13.02
N MET A 267 -4.83 1.78 13.94
CA MET A 267 -6.16 2.35 13.89
C MET A 267 -6.44 3.12 15.19
N HIS A 268 -6.91 4.35 15.05
CA HIS A 268 -7.38 5.17 16.15
C HIS A 268 -8.78 4.72 16.62
N GLY A 269 -9.13 5.06 17.84
CA GLY A 269 -10.44 4.80 18.43
C GLY A 269 -10.58 3.38 18.97
N PRO A 270 -11.47 2.52 18.42
CA PRO A 270 -11.71 1.21 19.01
C PRO A 270 -10.50 0.28 18.90
N HIS A 271 -10.26 -0.52 19.96
CA HIS A 271 -9.36 -1.65 19.87
C HIS A 271 -9.90 -2.68 18.88
N PHE A 272 -9.01 -3.39 18.21
CA PHE A 272 -9.38 -4.50 17.34
C PHE A 272 -8.76 -5.82 17.82
N GLU A 273 -9.32 -6.93 17.38
CA GLU A 273 -8.77 -8.26 17.58
C GLU A 273 -8.14 -8.76 16.29
N VAL A 274 -6.94 -9.31 16.33
CA VAL A 274 -6.38 -10.07 15.22
C VAL A 274 -7.13 -11.40 15.11
N THR A 275 -7.83 -11.59 14.00
CA THR A 275 -8.74 -12.72 13.78
C THR A 275 -8.27 -13.71 12.73
N ALA A 276 -7.32 -13.31 11.87
CA ALA A 276 -6.66 -14.20 10.92
C ALA A 276 -5.23 -13.77 10.63
N THR A 277 -4.41 -14.75 10.32
CA THR A 277 -3.04 -14.60 9.81
C THR A 277 -2.98 -15.16 8.38
N ASP A 278 -1.80 -15.11 7.77
CA ASP A 278 -1.51 -15.78 6.50
C ASP A 278 -1.75 -17.30 6.51
N GLY A 279 -1.68 -17.93 7.69
CA GLY A 279 -2.01 -19.35 7.89
C GLY A 279 -3.50 -19.66 8.06
N GLY A 280 -4.36 -18.64 8.08
CA GLY A 280 -5.81 -18.78 8.23
C GLY A 280 -6.38 -18.18 9.51
N TRP A 281 -7.56 -18.63 9.90
CA TRP A 281 -8.31 -18.08 11.03
C TRP A 281 -7.70 -18.44 12.38
N VAL A 282 -7.55 -17.42 13.24
CA VAL A 282 -7.16 -17.60 14.63
C VAL A 282 -8.37 -18.10 15.43
N PRO A 283 -8.27 -19.22 16.17
CA PRO A 283 -9.33 -19.67 17.05
C PRO A 283 -9.75 -18.58 18.04
N LYS A 284 -11.04 -18.47 18.36
CA LYS A 284 -11.54 -17.40 19.26
C LYS A 284 -10.78 -17.31 20.59
N SER A 285 -10.39 -18.46 21.17
CA SER A 285 -9.64 -18.51 22.41
C SER A 285 -8.18 -18.05 22.31
N ALA A 286 -7.68 -17.86 21.10
CA ALA A 286 -6.29 -17.45 20.82
C ALA A 286 -6.21 -16.08 20.15
N ARG A 287 -7.33 -15.36 20.00
CA ARG A 287 -7.34 -13.99 19.50
C ARG A 287 -6.79 -13.05 20.55
N TRP A 288 -6.14 -11.99 20.11
CA TRP A 288 -5.55 -11.01 21.00
C TRP A 288 -5.91 -9.59 20.56
N PRO A 289 -6.05 -8.64 21.52
CA PRO A 289 -6.35 -7.26 21.22
C PRO A 289 -5.09 -6.51 20.77
N GLU A 290 -5.25 -5.63 19.80
CA GLU A 290 -4.21 -4.69 19.35
C GLU A 290 -4.84 -3.34 18.99
N VAL A 291 -4.00 -2.34 18.79
CA VAL A 291 -4.30 -1.07 18.14
C VAL A 291 -3.36 -0.84 16.97
N THR A 292 -2.32 -1.66 16.87
CA THR A 292 -1.34 -1.66 15.78
C THR A 292 -0.93 -3.09 15.51
N THR A 293 -1.17 -3.58 14.29
CA THR A 293 -0.76 -4.92 13.88
C THR A 293 0.33 -4.84 12.81
N ASP A 294 1.41 -5.59 12.99
CA ASP A 294 2.46 -5.66 11.98
C ASP A 294 2.08 -6.66 10.88
N VAL A 295 2.20 -6.22 9.63
CA VAL A 295 2.03 -7.06 8.44
C VAL A 295 3.38 -7.15 7.75
N ALA A 296 4.09 -8.26 8.00
CA ALA A 296 5.41 -8.48 7.41
C ALA A 296 5.31 -8.76 5.90
N VAL A 297 6.45 -8.70 5.22
CA VAL A 297 6.55 -8.98 3.77
C VAL A 297 5.98 -10.36 3.47
N GLY A 298 5.11 -10.45 2.48
CA GLY A 298 4.44 -11.70 2.08
C GLY A 298 3.32 -12.15 3.02
N GLN A 299 3.03 -11.44 4.11
CA GLN A 299 1.99 -11.83 5.06
C GLN A 299 0.64 -11.20 4.78
N MET A 300 -0.41 -11.89 5.24
CA MET A 300 -1.76 -11.37 5.36
C MET A 300 -2.16 -11.30 6.84
N ARG A 301 -3.00 -10.31 7.17
CA ARG A 301 -3.66 -10.16 8.48
C ARG A 301 -5.13 -9.83 8.25
N ALA A 302 -5.98 -10.32 9.14
CA ALA A 302 -7.33 -9.79 9.30
C ALA A 302 -7.55 -9.42 10.75
N PHE A 303 -8.17 -8.28 10.96
CA PHE A 303 -8.55 -7.82 12.30
C PHE A 303 -9.99 -7.31 12.30
N GLU A 304 -10.63 -7.41 13.45
CA GLU A 304 -12.04 -7.08 13.61
C GLU A 304 -12.27 -6.16 14.81
N PHE A 305 -13.20 -5.24 14.67
CA PHE A 305 -13.60 -4.31 15.72
C PHE A 305 -15.09 -4.02 15.66
N ASP A 306 -15.64 -3.55 16.78
CA ASP A 306 -17.00 -3.03 16.84
C ASP A 306 -16.96 -1.53 16.54
N ALA A 307 -17.73 -1.11 15.55
CA ALA A 307 -17.68 0.25 15.03
C ALA A 307 -18.26 1.27 16.01
N VAL A 308 -17.49 2.26 16.38
CA VAL A 308 -17.88 3.38 17.27
C VAL A 308 -18.01 4.65 16.43
N ALA A 309 -19.10 5.41 16.63
CA ALA A 309 -19.37 6.64 15.87
C ALA A 309 -18.21 7.64 15.95
N GLY A 310 -17.82 8.19 14.79
CA GLY A 310 -16.68 9.10 14.66
C GLY A 310 -15.98 8.99 13.32
N ASP A 311 -14.95 9.81 13.14
CA ASP A 311 -13.94 9.70 12.09
C ASP A 311 -12.62 9.27 12.74
N TRP A 312 -12.17 8.05 12.45
CA TRP A 312 -11.01 7.44 13.07
C TRP A 312 -9.90 7.27 12.04
N ALA A 313 -8.73 7.83 12.31
CA ALA A 313 -7.58 7.64 11.45
C ALA A 313 -7.16 6.16 11.43
N ILE A 314 -6.79 5.67 10.25
CA ILE A 314 -6.14 4.37 10.06
C ILE A 314 -4.96 4.56 9.13
N HIS A 315 -3.77 4.10 9.53
CA HIS A 315 -2.55 4.36 8.77
C HIS A 315 -1.40 3.40 9.10
N CYS A 316 -0.40 3.34 8.23
CA CYS A 316 0.88 2.74 8.59
C CYS A 316 1.59 3.61 9.63
N HIS A 317 2.10 3.02 10.73
CA HIS A 317 2.75 3.79 11.81
C HIS A 317 4.23 4.13 11.53
N LYS A 318 4.77 3.75 10.38
CA LYS A 318 6.04 4.28 9.89
C LYS A 318 5.78 5.66 9.28
N SER A 319 6.27 6.72 9.93
CA SER A 319 5.94 8.11 9.56
C SER A 319 6.25 8.45 8.11
N HIS A 320 7.34 7.94 7.55
CA HIS A 320 7.68 8.17 6.14
C HIS A 320 6.76 7.43 5.15
N HIS A 321 5.98 6.44 5.58
CA HIS A 321 4.96 5.78 4.76
C HIS A 321 3.62 6.54 4.72
N THR A 322 3.42 7.50 5.61
CA THR A 322 2.27 8.41 5.61
C THR A 322 2.59 9.76 5.00
N MET A 323 3.65 9.80 4.21
CA MET A 323 4.06 10.96 3.44
C MET A 323 4.38 10.52 2.02
N ASN A 324 4.13 11.40 1.07
CA ASN A 324 4.59 11.17 -0.30
C ASN A 324 6.03 11.67 -0.40
N ALA A 325 6.97 10.76 -0.61
CA ALA A 325 8.39 11.09 -0.56
C ALA A 325 8.94 11.72 -1.84
N MET A 326 8.06 12.14 -2.74
CA MET A 326 8.44 12.81 -3.99
C MET A 326 8.97 14.22 -3.67
N GLY A 327 10.29 14.37 -3.61
CA GLY A 327 10.94 15.65 -3.31
C GLY A 327 11.63 15.73 -1.95
N HIS A 328 11.84 14.62 -1.27
CA HIS A 328 12.64 14.57 -0.05
C HIS A 328 14.11 14.90 -0.27
N GLY A 329 14.59 15.89 0.41
CA GLY A 329 15.95 16.33 0.39
C GLY A 329 16.15 17.63 1.15
N VAL A 330 15.07 18.16 1.75
CA VAL A 330 15.16 19.39 2.54
C VAL A 330 15.55 19.04 3.97
N PRO A 331 16.75 19.44 4.41
CA PRO A 331 17.15 19.22 5.80
C PRO A 331 16.24 20.00 6.75
N THR A 332 15.95 19.43 7.90
CA THR A 332 15.25 20.17 8.95
C THR A 332 16.12 21.30 9.48
N MET A 333 15.50 22.47 9.67
CA MET A 333 16.12 23.65 10.28
C MET A 333 15.67 23.86 11.74
N ILE A 334 14.90 22.93 12.29
CA ILE A 334 14.45 23.00 13.68
C ILE A 334 15.67 23.00 14.62
N GLY A 335 15.74 24.02 15.49
CA GLY A 335 16.85 24.18 16.43
C GLY A 335 18.15 24.73 15.83
N VAL A 336 18.16 25.08 14.54
CA VAL A 336 19.31 25.71 13.88
C VAL A 336 19.13 27.23 13.88
N ASP A 337 20.08 27.96 14.44
CA ASP A 337 20.06 29.42 14.34
C ASP A 337 20.58 29.86 12.95
N HIS A 338 19.68 30.27 12.10
CA HIS A 338 19.96 30.67 10.72
C HIS A 338 19.56 32.13 10.42
N ARG A 339 19.19 32.92 11.44
CA ARG A 339 18.67 34.28 11.30
C ARG A 339 19.59 35.20 10.50
N ASP A 340 20.89 35.13 10.72
CA ASP A 340 21.88 35.97 10.01
C ASP A 340 22.00 35.57 8.53
N VAL A 341 21.87 34.26 8.23
CA VAL A 341 21.92 33.73 6.86
C VAL A 341 20.66 34.17 6.12
N VAL A 342 19.48 33.99 6.73
CA VAL A 342 18.18 34.41 6.18
C VAL A 342 18.18 35.90 5.87
N LYS A 343 18.62 36.75 6.80
CA LYS A 343 18.72 38.20 6.61
C LYS A 343 19.60 38.59 5.40
N LYS A 344 20.70 37.88 5.18
CA LYS A 344 21.58 38.12 4.04
C LYS A 344 20.92 37.68 2.72
N ILE A 345 20.27 36.51 2.72
CA ILE A 345 19.64 35.96 1.52
C ILE A 345 18.40 36.77 1.12
N THR A 346 17.54 37.16 2.08
CA THR A 346 16.36 38.00 1.82
C THR A 346 16.73 39.40 1.31
N GLY A 347 17.93 39.89 1.66
CA GLY A 347 18.46 41.10 1.07
C GLY A 347 18.82 40.96 -0.42
N LEU A 348 19.08 39.75 -0.89
CA LEU A 348 19.42 39.44 -2.29
C LEU A 348 18.19 38.90 -3.06
N ILE A 349 17.34 38.14 -2.35
CA ILE A 349 16.12 37.51 -2.89
C ILE A 349 14.99 37.89 -1.93
N PRO A 350 14.21 38.97 -2.18
CA PRO A 350 13.20 39.50 -1.25
C PRO A 350 12.16 38.50 -0.83
N ASP A 351 11.78 37.56 -1.71
CA ASP A 351 10.76 36.55 -1.47
C ASP A 351 11.36 35.21 -1.00
N TYR A 352 12.63 35.20 -0.58
CA TYR A 352 13.24 33.98 -0.09
C TYR A 352 12.56 33.48 1.18
N MET A 353 12.12 32.25 1.14
CA MET A 353 11.48 31.56 2.27
C MET A 353 12.38 30.44 2.78
N VAL A 354 12.61 30.44 4.08
CA VAL A 354 13.39 29.36 4.74
C VAL A 354 12.54 28.11 4.83
N MET A 355 13.05 27.02 4.29
CA MET A 355 12.42 25.71 4.33
C MET A 355 12.85 24.97 5.60
N GLY A 356 11.92 24.23 6.20
CA GLY A 356 12.20 23.31 7.31
C GLY A 356 12.27 23.98 8.69
N GLU A 357 11.90 25.24 8.82
CA GLU A 357 11.83 25.96 10.12
C GLU A 357 10.84 25.29 11.07
N ARG A 358 9.68 24.87 10.56
CA ARG A 358 8.70 24.03 11.24
C ARG A 358 8.83 22.55 10.83
N GLY A 359 10.02 22.16 10.36
CA GLY A 359 10.28 20.83 9.81
C GLY A 359 9.48 20.56 8.54
N MET A 360 8.89 19.37 8.45
CA MET A 360 8.13 18.95 7.27
C MET A 360 6.78 19.69 7.11
N HIS A 361 6.33 20.39 8.15
CA HIS A 361 5.08 21.15 8.09
C HIS A 361 5.15 22.32 7.10
N ASP A 362 6.32 22.94 6.97
CA ASP A 362 6.53 24.00 5.97
C ASP A 362 6.28 23.50 4.54
N MET A 363 6.61 22.24 4.28
CA MET A 363 6.37 21.64 2.96
C MET A 363 4.92 21.24 2.73
N ALA A 364 4.14 21.03 3.79
CA ALA A 364 2.72 20.70 3.70
C ALA A 364 1.84 21.91 3.37
N GLU A 365 2.20 23.08 3.89
CA GLU A 365 1.42 24.31 3.74
C GLU A 365 1.82 25.14 2.51
N MET A 366 2.95 24.82 1.88
CA MET A 366 3.44 25.60 0.76
C MET A 366 2.87 25.12 -0.58
N GLU A 367 2.24 26.02 -1.32
CA GLU A 367 1.98 25.85 -2.73
C GLU A 367 3.30 25.97 -3.53
N MET A 368 4.13 24.92 -3.47
CA MET A 368 5.31 24.87 -4.31
C MET A 368 4.92 24.44 -5.73
N PRO A 369 5.50 25.06 -6.76
CA PRO A 369 5.36 24.55 -8.10
C PRO A 369 6.05 23.18 -8.20
N LEU A 370 5.26 22.13 -8.12
CA LEU A 370 5.73 20.77 -8.35
C LEU A 370 5.70 20.47 -9.85
N PRO A 371 6.55 19.59 -10.34
CA PRO A 371 6.39 19.04 -11.69
C PRO A 371 4.99 18.45 -11.86
N ASP A 372 4.46 18.48 -13.07
CA ASP A 372 3.21 17.77 -13.38
C ASP A 372 3.29 16.31 -12.93
N ASN A 373 2.15 15.70 -12.63
CA ASN A 373 2.06 14.30 -12.20
C ASN A 373 2.91 13.97 -10.95
N THR A 374 2.98 14.89 -10.00
CA THR A 374 3.75 14.74 -8.74
C THR A 374 2.83 14.99 -7.55
N LEU A 375 2.85 14.12 -6.56
CA LEU A 375 2.12 14.32 -5.32
C LEU A 375 2.91 15.18 -4.34
N PRO A 376 2.29 16.21 -3.75
CA PRO A 376 2.87 16.90 -2.61
C PRO A 376 3.02 15.94 -1.41
N MET A 377 3.90 16.28 -0.50
CA MET A 377 4.28 15.41 0.64
C MET A 377 3.08 15.04 1.51
N MET A 378 2.19 15.97 1.77
CA MET A 378 0.94 15.79 2.50
C MET A 378 -0.20 16.33 1.64
N THR A 379 -1.33 15.63 1.54
CA THR A 379 -2.23 15.81 0.41
C THR A 379 -3.71 15.92 0.76
N GLY A 380 -4.10 15.86 2.02
CA GLY A 380 -5.51 15.88 2.37
C GLY A 380 -5.95 17.10 3.15
N THR A 381 -7.21 17.49 3.00
CA THR A 381 -7.86 18.54 3.81
C THR A 381 -8.96 17.90 4.65
N GLY A 382 -8.91 18.12 5.95
CA GLY A 382 -9.94 17.73 6.90
C GLY A 382 -10.84 18.92 7.29
N PRO A 383 -11.83 18.69 8.17
CA PRO A 383 -12.74 19.75 8.62
C PRO A 383 -12.05 20.86 9.42
N PHE A 384 -10.82 20.64 9.89
CA PHE A 384 -10.05 21.59 10.70
C PHE A 384 -8.78 22.08 9.98
N GLY A 385 -8.66 21.85 8.69
CA GLY A 385 -7.52 22.26 7.88
C GLY A 385 -6.77 21.10 7.27
N PRO A 386 -5.53 21.32 6.80
CA PRO A 386 -4.71 20.27 6.20
C PRO A 386 -4.50 19.09 7.16
N VAL A 387 -4.69 17.87 6.64
CA VAL A 387 -4.30 16.65 7.35
C VAL A 387 -2.81 16.44 7.14
N GLY A 388 -2.03 16.42 8.23
CA GLY A 388 -0.58 16.26 8.18
C GLY A 388 -0.13 14.84 7.78
N MET A 389 -0.85 14.21 6.82
CA MET A 389 -0.59 12.86 6.34
C MET A 389 -0.91 12.73 4.86
N GLY A 390 -0.26 11.76 4.22
CA GLY A 390 -0.46 11.31 2.85
C GLY A 390 -0.21 9.81 2.77
N GLY A 391 0.15 9.27 1.62
CA GLY A 391 0.59 7.89 1.48
C GLY A 391 -0.42 6.86 2.00
N MET A 392 0.06 5.98 2.89
CA MET A 392 -0.72 4.90 3.52
C MET A 392 -1.59 5.40 4.68
N PHE A 393 -2.56 6.23 4.38
CA PHE A 393 -3.52 6.80 5.33
C PHE A 393 -4.94 6.71 4.76
N SER A 394 -5.93 6.49 5.63
CA SER A 394 -7.35 6.67 5.32
C SER A 394 -8.13 6.91 6.62
N VAL A 395 -9.47 6.97 6.50
CA VAL A 395 -10.37 7.25 7.62
C VAL A 395 -11.44 6.16 7.73
N VAL A 396 -11.65 5.65 8.93
CA VAL A 396 -12.81 4.82 9.26
C VAL A 396 -13.93 5.77 9.69
N LYS A 397 -14.92 5.93 8.82
CA LYS A 397 -16.07 6.83 9.03
C LYS A 397 -17.27 6.06 9.53
N VAL A 398 -17.63 6.27 10.79
CA VAL A 398 -18.73 5.54 11.44
C VAL A 398 -19.85 6.51 11.77
N ARG A 399 -21.08 6.18 11.34
CA ARG A 399 -22.28 6.98 11.57
C ARG A 399 -23.44 6.10 12.07
N ASP A 400 -24.36 6.69 12.82
CA ASP A 400 -25.56 5.98 13.31
C ASP A 400 -26.59 5.74 12.21
N ASP A 401 -26.63 6.60 11.20
CA ASP A 401 -27.63 6.63 10.13
C ASP A 401 -27.19 5.97 8.82
N VAL A 402 -25.96 5.47 8.73
CA VAL A 402 -25.50 4.71 7.56
C VAL A 402 -26.36 3.45 7.38
N LYS A 403 -26.90 3.27 6.19
CA LYS A 403 -27.71 2.10 5.86
C LYS A 403 -26.81 0.85 5.67
N ARG A 404 -27.40 -0.30 5.96
CA ARG A 404 -26.70 -1.57 5.70
C ARG A 404 -26.40 -1.70 4.20
N GLY A 405 -25.14 -2.01 3.87
CA GLY A 405 -24.67 -2.14 2.49
C GLY A 405 -24.41 -0.81 1.78
N ASP A 406 -24.55 0.32 2.47
CA ASP A 406 -24.13 1.63 1.96
C ASP A 406 -22.68 1.90 2.36
N TYR A 407 -21.85 2.21 1.37
CA TYR A 407 -20.43 2.50 1.51
C TYR A 407 -20.05 3.87 0.99
N ALA A 408 -21.04 4.70 0.65
CA ALA A 408 -20.81 6.09 0.22
C ALA A 408 -20.20 6.91 1.35
N ASP A 409 -19.27 7.80 1.03
CA ASP A 409 -18.65 8.68 2.01
C ASP A 409 -19.71 9.61 2.65
N PRO A 410 -19.96 9.50 3.97
CA PRO A 410 -20.95 10.30 4.67
C PRO A 410 -20.49 11.74 4.95
N GLY A 411 -19.30 12.13 4.49
CA GLY A 411 -18.67 13.40 4.83
C GLY A 411 -18.07 13.44 6.25
N PRO A 412 -17.63 14.62 6.72
CA PRO A 412 -17.01 14.77 8.03
C PRO A 412 -17.97 14.49 9.20
N TYR A 413 -17.42 13.93 10.29
CA TYR A 413 -18.18 13.66 11.51
C TYR A 413 -18.57 14.97 12.23
N LYS A 414 -19.82 15.04 12.67
CA LYS A 414 -20.31 16.14 13.48
C LYS A 414 -20.16 15.79 14.95
N HIS A 415 -19.16 16.37 15.59
CA HIS A 415 -18.87 16.09 16.99
C HIS A 415 -20.02 16.59 17.90
N PRO A 416 -20.49 15.77 18.85
CA PRO A 416 -21.42 16.23 19.88
C PRO A 416 -20.84 17.40 20.69
N ALA A 417 -21.72 18.25 21.22
CA ALA A 417 -21.29 19.37 22.04
C ALA A 417 -20.46 18.90 23.23
N GLY A 418 -19.33 19.56 23.47
CA GLY A 418 -18.41 19.25 24.58
C GLY A 418 -17.48 18.05 24.34
N THR A 419 -17.48 17.44 23.15
CA THR A 419 -16.57 16.32 22.80
C THR A 419 -15.42 16.72 21.88
N LEU A 420 -15.36 17.99 21.48
CA LEU A 420 -14.27 18.53 20.69
C LEU A 420 -13.27 19.25 21.60
N ALA A 421 -11.98 18.95 21.41
CA ALA A 421 -10.92 19.68 22.09
C ALA A 421 -10.95 21.15 21.63
N SER A 422 -10.74 22.06 22.56
CA SER A 422 -10.75 23.51 22.31
C SER A 422 -9.62 24.20 23.03
N GLU A 423 -9.32 25.41 22.61
CA GLU A 423 -8.37 26.27 23.30
C GLU A 423 -8.86 26.56 24.72
N TYR A 424 -7.97 26.38 25.69
CA TYR A 424 -8.22 26.77 27.07
C TYR A 424 -7.71 28.18 27.31
N THR A 425 -8.64 29.11 27.54
CA THR A 425 -8.35 30.55 27.63
C THR A 425 -8.30 31.10 29.05
N SER A 426 -8.66 30.28 30.07
CA SER A 426 -8.58 30.69 31.47
C SER A 426 -7.15 30.58 32.04
N GLU A 427 -6.84 31.32 33.10
CA GLU A 427 -5.59 31.07 33.81
C GLU A 427 -5.58 29.65 34.38
N LEU A 428 -4.49 28.92 34.11
CA LEU A 428 -4.27 27.62 34.74
C LEU A 428 -3.98 27.85 36.21
N ASP A 429 -4.86 27.40 37.11
CA ASP A 429 -4.52 27.27 38.51
C ASP A 429 -3.16 26.58 38.59
N ALA A 430 -2.26 27.12 39.43
CA ALA A 430 -0.88 26.66 39.56
C ALA A 430 -0.83 25.22 40.07
N ALA A 431 -1.26 24.28 39.26
CA ALA A 431 -0.92 22.88 39.46
C ALA A 431 0.62 22.79 39.42
N PRO A 432 1.25 22.12 40.36
CA PRO A 432 2.68 21.96 40.34
C PRO A 432 3.07 21.33 39.01
N ARG A 433 3.76 22.09 38.15
CA ARG A 433 4.40 21.53 36.98
C ARG A 433 5.41 20.50 37.49
N ALA A 434 5.07 19.23 37.35
CA ALA A 434 6.04 18.17 37.57
C ALA A 434 7.13 18.36 36.50
N VAL A 435 8.21 18.99 36.87
CA VAL A 435 9.43 19.02 36.08
C VAL A 435 10.11 17.68 36.31
N ALA A 436 10.49 17.00 35.26
CA ALA A 436 11.31 15.80 35.39
C ALA A 436 12.48 16.12 36.34
N PRO A 437 12.74 15.29 37.37
CA PRO A 437 13.88 15.50 38.22
C PRO A 437 15.10 15.64 37.30
N LYS A 438 15.95 16.68 37.55
CA LYS A 438 17.21 16.80 36.85
C LYS A 438 17.89 15.45 37.02
N ALA A 439 18.01 14.66 35.97
CA ALA A 439 18.86 13.50 36.00
C ALA A 439 20.23 14.00 36.46
N ASP A 440 20.74 13.48 37.57
CA ASP A 440 22.15 13.65 37.91
C ASP A 440 22.90 13.35 36.63
N ALA A 441 23.75 14.29 36.22
CA ALA A 441 24.47 14.19 34.97
C ALA A 441 25.22 12.86 34.98
N GLN A 442 24.61 11.84 34.40
CA GLN A 442 25.31 10.58 34.20
C GLN A 442 26.39 10.91 33.17
N THR A 443 27.60 11.05 33.68
CA THR A 443 28.77 11.16 32.83
C THR A 443 28.83 9.87 32.03
N VAL A 444 28.40 9.92 30.76
CA VAL A 444 28.58 8.81 29.82
C VAL A 444 30.09 8.63 29.68
N GLN A 445 30.65 7.68 30.42
CA GLN A 445 32.03 7.26 30.20
C GLN A 445 32.08 6.55 28.86
N VAL A 446 32.50 7.27 27.84
CA VAL A 446 32.84 6.66 26.55
C VAL A 446 34.05 5.74 26.84
N ARG A 447 33.80 4.43 26.89
CA ARG A 447 34.91 3.45 26.89
C ARG A 447 35.64 3.65 25.56
N LYS A 448 36.85 4.20 25.66
CA LYS A 448 37.79 4.13 24.54
C LYS A 448 38.00 2.64 24.23
N PRO A 449 37.98 2.19 22.97
CA PRO A 449 38.42 0.87 22.63
C PRO A 449 39.82 0.67 23.20
N GLY A 450 40.03 -0.33 24.05
CA GLY A 450 41.32 -0.68 24.58
C GLY A 450 42.26 -0.97 23.42
N ALA A 451 43.46 -0.41 23.47
CA ALA A 451 44.54 -0.82 22.60
C ALA A 451 44.72 -2.33 22.74
N ASP A 452 44.87 -3.00 21.61
CA ASP A 452 45.10 -4.43 21.44
C ASP A 452 46.07 -4.97 22.52
N GLU A 453 45.55 -5.78 23.44
CA GLU A 453 46.39 -6.73 24.15
C GLU A 453 46.57 -7.95 23.26
N GLY A 454 47.80 -8.08 22.77
CA GLY A 454 48.21 -9.13 21.86
C GLY A 454 47.83 -10.54 22.36
N HIS A 455 47.19 -11.29 21.52
CA HIS A 455 47.08 -12.73 21.63
C HIS A 455 48.50 -13.34 21.45
N SER A 456 49.17 -13.61 22.56
CA SER A 456 50.26 -14.63 22.60
C SER A 456 49.59 -15.99 22.76
N GLY A 457 49.92 -16.91 21.84
CA GLY A 457 49.29 -18.17 21.60
C GLY A 457 49.28 -19.20 22.74
N HIS A 458 48.44 -20.13 22.60
CA HIS A 458 48.64 -21.59 22.78
C HIS A 458 47.73 -22.36 21.83
#